data_1709567a3ccb1e36adc72733d229ad9f
#
_entry.id   1709567a3ccb1e36adc72733d229ad9f
#
_cell.length_a   1.000
_cell.length_b   1.000
_cell.length_c   1.000
_cell.angle_alpha   90.00
_cell.angle_beta   90.00
_cell.angle_gamma   90.00
#
_symmetry.space_group_name_H-M   'P 1'
#
loop_
_entity.id
_entity.type
_entity.pdbx_description
1 polymer ?
#
loop_
_entity_poly.entity_id
_entity_poly.type
_entity_poly.pdbx_seq_one_letter_code
_entity_poly.pdbx_strand_id
1 'polypeptide(L)'
;LGFWTWKQSAFKEVHNLILDKPNEWLEALDACKQAGFVYGSRDNYKKDMYPNAPKELKPYLSAKNMEFSYKSFDMNKINSSALIDEIKLAFDLASPMYTFWAKAYDNMLSKGIIKPEDAMR
;
A
#
# COMPACT_ATOMS: atom_id res chain seq x y z
N LEU A 1 -1.45 4.72 10.68
CA LEU A 1 -2.02 4.83 9.35
C LEU A 1 -1.81 3.58 8.54
N GLY A 2 -2.87 3.04 8.01
CA GLY A 2 -2.82 1.86 7.18
C GLY A 2 -3.57 2.08 5.87
N PHE A 3 -3.24 1.27 4.90
CA PHE A 3 -4.05 1.11 3.71
C PHE A 3 -4.95 -0.09 3.96
N TRP A 4 -6.24 0.06 3.69
CA TRP A 4 -7.13 -1.02 3.99
C TRP A 4 -7.13 -2.13 2.98
N THR A 5 -7.70 -3.23 3.44
CA THR A 5 -7.93 -4.38 2.60
C THR A 5 -9.23 -4.21 1.85
N TRP A 6 -9.17 -4.35 0.55
CA TRP A 6 -10.33 -4.56 -0.28
C TRP A 6 -10.68 -6.05 -0.30
N LYS A 7 -11.82 -6.38 -0.91
CA LYS A 7 -12.15 -7.79 -1.19
C LYS A 7 -11.01 -8.45 -1.97
N GLN A 8 -10.80 -9.75 -1.77
CA GLN A 8 -9.72 -10.47 -2.45
C GLN A 8 -9.75 -10.31 -3.98
N SER A 9 -10.96 -10.31 -4.56
CA SER A 9 -11.11 -10.11 -6.00
C SER A 9 -10.64 -8.73 -6.44
N ALA A 10 -10.87 -7.70 -5.63
CA ALA A 10 -10.39 -6.35 -5.90
C ALA A 10 -8.89 -6.25 -5.66
N PHE A 11 -8.39 -6.91 -4.62
CA PHE A 11 -6.97 -6.87 -4.27
C PHE A 11 -6.09 -7.50 -5.36
N LYS A 12 -6.62 -8.40 -6.18
CA LYS A 12 -5.91 -8.93 -7.34
C LYS A 12 -5.47 -7.83 -8.31
N GLU A 13 -6.22 -6.73 -8.38
CA GLU A 13 -5.82 -5.60 -9.23
C GLU A 13 -4.56 -4.92 -8.72
N VAL A 14 -4.35 -4.93 -7.39
CA VAL A 14 -3.09 -4.47 -6.81
C VAL A 14 -1.94 -5.37 -7.27
N HIS A 15 -2.12 -6.70 -7.20
CA HIS A 15 -1.13 -7.66 -7.68
C HIS A 15 -0.84 -7.48 -9.18
N ASN A 16 -1.88 -7.29 -9.99
CA ASN A 16 -1.73 -7.08 -11.42
C ASN A 16 -0.93 -5.81 -11.71
N LEU A 17 -1.20 -4.73 -10.97
CA LEU A 17 -0.47 -3.49 -11.14
C LEU A 17 0.99 -3.62 -10.70
N ILE A 18 1.26 -4.37 -9.63
CA ILE A 18 2.63 -4.66 -9.19
C ILE A 18 3.41 -5.38 -10.30
N LEU A 19 2.77 -6.36 -10.95
CA LEU A 19 3.38 -7.10 -12.05
C LEU A 19 3.59 -6.24 -13.29
N ASP A 20 2.65 -5.34 -13.58
CA ASP A 20 2.70 -4.45 -14.74
C ASP A 20 3.71 -3.31 -14.55
N LYS A 21 3.81 -2.78 -13.33
CA LYS A 21 4.64 -1.63 -12.99
C LYS A 21 5.55 -1.94 -11.79
N PRO A 22 6.45 -2.92 -11.91
CA PRO A 22 7.26 -3.34 -10.77
C PRO A 22 8.18 -2.23 -10.24
N ASN A 23 8.74 -1.41 -11.12
CA ASN A 23 9.62 -0.32 -10.70
C ASN A 23 8.87 0.76 -9.93
N GLU A 24 7.66 1.09 -10.36
CA GLU A 24 6.81 2.05 -9.63
C GLU A 24 6.46 1.54 -8.24
N TRP A 25 6.17 0.23 -8.13
CA TRP A 25 5.90 -0.40 -6.85
C TRP A 25 7.10 -0.34 -5.91
N LEU A 26 8.28 -0.68 -6.40
CA LEU A 26 9.50 -0.66 -5.59
C LEU A 26 9.87 0.75 -5.17
N GLU A 27 9.70 1.74 -6.03
CA GLU A 27 9.91 3.15 -5.69
C GLU A 27 8.93 3.61 -4.61
N ALA A 28 7.66 3.20 -4.72
CA ALA A 28 6.64 3.54 -3.75
C ALA A 28 6.94 2.91 -2.37
N LEU A 29 7.40 1.66 -2.36
CA LEU A 29 7.82 0.98 -1.13
C LEU A 29 8.98 1.71 -0.46
N ASP A 30 9.98 2.09 -1.24
CA ASP A 30 11.14 2.81 -0.74
C ASP A 30 10.74 4.16 -0.15
N ALA A 31 9.84 4.88 -0.83
CA ALA A 31 9.32 6.15 -0.34
C ALA A 31 8.61 5.99 1.01
N CYS A 32 7.79 4.94 1.16
CA CYS A 32 7.13 4.65 2.44
C CYS A 32 8.14 4.33 3.53
N LYS A 33 9.15 3.54 3.22
CA LYS A 33 10.20 3.17 4.17
C LYS A 33 10.96 4.41 4.64
N GLN A 34 11.33 5.29 3.72
CA GLN A 34 12.03 6.53 4.07
C GLN A 34 11.16 7.47 4.90
N ALA A 35 9.84 7.43 4.67
CA ALA A 35 8.89 8.23 5.44
C ALA A 35 8.65 7.69 6.86
N GLY A 36 9.14 6.49 7.18
CA GLY A 36 8.99 5.89 8.50
C GLY A 36 7.82 4.91 8.61
N PHE A 37 7.24 4.50 7.49
CA PHE A 37 6.19 3.47 7.47
C PHE A 37 6.80 2.07 7.40
N VAL A 38 6.13 1.14 8.06
CA VAL A 38 6.50 -0.28 8.06
C VAL A 38 5.42 -1.07 7.34
N TYR A 39 5.83 -1.85 6.34
CA TYR A 39 4.94 -2.73 5.61
C TYR A 39 4.62 -3.98 6.43
N GLY A 40 3.36 -4.41 6.36
CA GLY A 40 2.94 -5.67 6.96
C GLY A 40 1.82 -6.31 6.16
N SER A 41 1.66 -7.61 6.33
CA SER A 41 0.56 -8.37 5.77
C SER A 41 0.06 -9.34 6.84
N ARG A 42 -1.25 -9.35 7.07
CA ARG A 42 -1.85 -10.25 8.06
C ARG A 42 -2.03 -11.66 7.51
N ASP A 43 -2.41 -11.75 6.24
CA ASP A 43 -2.70 -13.02 5.59
C ASP A 43 -1.95 -13.13 4.28
N ASN A 44 -1.41 -14.31 4.03
CA ASN A 44 -0.70 -14.60 2.79
C ASN A 44 -1.21 -15.91 2.20
N TYR A 45 -1.15 -16.02 0.86
CA TYR A 45 -1.43 -17.27 0.19
C TYR A 45 -0.32 -18.26 0.52
N LYS A 46 -0.68 -19.49 0.85
CA LYS A 46 0.29 -20.57 1.09
C LYS A 46 0.92 -21.05 -0.20
N LYS A 47 0.17 -20.99 -1.29
CA LYS A 47 0.62 -21.40 -2.62
C LYS A 47 1.21 -20.19 -3.35
N ASP A 48 2.29 -20.43 -4.13
CA ASP A 48 2.85 -19.41 -4.98
C ASP A 48 1.89 -19.19 -6.17
N MET A 49 1.16 -18.07 -6.12
CA MET A 49 0.17 -17.73 -7.14
C MET A 49 0.80 -17.15 -8.40
N TYR A 50 2.06 -16.77 -8.35
CA TYR A 50 2.76 -16.10 -9.44
C TYR A 50 4.17 -16.69 -9.60
N PRO A 51 4.27 -17.97 -10.04
CA PRO A 51 5.56 -18.68 -10.05
C PRO A 51 6.60 -18.04 -10.96
N ASN A 52 6.18 -17.31 -11.99
CA ASN A 52 7.08 -16.67 -12.94
C ASN A 52 7.46 -15.23 -12.54
N ALA A 53 6.96 -14.73 -11.43
CA ALA A 53 7.26 -13.38 -10.98
C ALA A 53 8.67 -13.28 -10.40
N PRO A 54 9.32 -12.09 -10.47
CA PRO A 54 10.61 -11.88 -9.82
C PRO A 54 10.54 -12.16 -8.33
N LYS A 55 11.61 -12.70 -7.77
CA LYS A 55 11.68 -13.05 -6.34
C LYS A 55 11.43 -11.87 -5.43
N GLU A 56 11.90 -10.69 -5.80
CA GLU A 56 11.74 -9.46 -5.02
C GLU A 56 10.30 -9.02 -4.87
N LEU A 57 9.42 -9.44 -5.77
CA LEU A 57 7.99 -9.12 -5.72
C LEU A 57 7.17 -10.20 -5.02
N LYS A 58 7.71 -11.40 -4.83
CA LYS A 58 6.97 -12.54 -4.27
C LYS A 58 6.32 -12.26 -2.91
N PRO A 59 6.98 -11.60 -1.95
CA PRO A 59 6.36 -11.30 -0.66
C PRO A 59 5.08 -10.48 -0.79
N TYR A 60 5.04 -9.58 -1.76
CA TYR A 60 3.88 -8.69 -1.98
C TYR A 60 2.79 -9.40 -2.78
N LEU A 61 3.17 -10.25 -3.72
CA LEU A 61 2.23 -11.02 -4.54
C LEU A 61 1.57 -12.16 -3.79
N SER A 62 2.15 -12.60 -2.67
CA SER A 62 1.53 -13.60 -1.81
C SER A 62 0.56 -12.97 -0.80
N ALA A 63 0.60 -11.65 -0.61
CA ALA A 63 -0.22 -10.96 0.37
C ALA A 63 -1.69 -10.95 -0.03
N LYS A 64 -2.57 -11.28 0.90
CA LYS A 64 -4.02 -11.13 0.74
C LYS A 64 -4.49 -9.75 1.16
N ASN A 65 -3.67 -9.05 1.93
CA ASN A 65 -3.90 -7.70 2.39
C ASN A 65 -2.58 -7.00 2.61
N MET A 66 -2.60 -5.68 2.73
CA MET A 66 -1.40 -4.88 2.98
C MET A 66 -1.71 -3.80 4.00
N GLU A 67 -0.73 -3.54 4.85
CA GLU A 67 -0.83 -2.52 5.88
C GLU A 67 0.48 -1.76 5.96
N PHE A 68 0.40 -0.45 6.04
CA PHE A 68 1.56 0.41 6.26
C PHE A 68 1.33 1.16 7.56
N SER A 69 2.14 0.87 8.56
CA SER A 69 2.02 1.46 9.89
C SER A 69 3.13 2.46 10.13
N TYR A 70 2.81 3.61 10.70
CA TYR A 70 3.84 4.56 11.10
C TYR A 70 4.66 3.94 12.22
N LYS A 71 5.98 4.06 12.11
CA LYS A 71 6.95 3.36 12.94
C LYS A 71 6.82 3.68 14.43
N SER A 72 6.75 4.95 14.79
CA SER A 72 6.52 5.39 16.16
C SER A 72 6.28 6.89 16.22
N PHE A 73 5.54 7.32 17.24
CA PHE A 73 5.39 8.74 17.57
C PHE A 73 6.25 9.07 18.78
N ASP A 74 6.83 10.26 18.76
CA ASP A 74 7.40 10.82 19.97
C ASP A 74 6.26 11.36 20.84
N MET A 75 5.98 10.70 21.95
CA MET A 75 4.88 11.06 22.84
C MET A 75 5.01 12.47 23.41
N ASN A 76 6.22 12.99 23.49
CA ASN A 76 6.46 14.35 23.95
C ASN A 76 5.96 15.41 22.96
N LYS A 77 5.74 15.03 21.72
CA LYS A 77 5.27 15.91 20.65
C LYS A 77 3.76 15.82 20.41
N ILE A 78 3.05 14.96 21.12
CA ILE A 78 1.67 14.58 20.77
C ILE A 78 0.70 15.77 20.68
N ASN A 79 0.94 16.83 21.43
CA ASN A 79 0.11 18.03 21.42
C ASN A 79 0.83 19.24 20.82
N SER A 80 1.85 19.02 19.99
CA SER A 80 2.66 20.09 19.43
C SER A 80 2.50 20.21 17.92
N SER A 81 2.75 21.41 17.40
CA SER A 81 2.81 21.64 15.95
C SER A 81 3.93 20.83 15.29
N ALA A 82 4.98 20.49 16.04
CA ALA A 82 6.08 19.67 15.52
C ALA A 82 5.61 18.28 15.09
N LEU A 83 4.68 17.66 15.83
CA LEU A 83 4.10 16.37 15.45
C LEU A 83 3.26 16.50 14.17
N ILE A 84 2.48 17.56 14.05
CA ILE A 84 1.68 17.80 12.84
C ILE A 84 2.59 17.94 11.62
N ASP A 85 3.68 18.69 11.75
CA ASP A 85 4.64 18.87 10.66
C ASP A 85 5.33 17.56 10.28
N GLU A 86 5.68 16.75 11.27
CA GLU A 86 6.25 15.42 11.05
C GLU A 86 5.31 14.52 10.26
N ILE A 87 4.03 14.50 10.64
CA ILE A 87 3.01 13.70 9.96
C ILE A 87 2.83 14.17 8.52
N LYS A 88 2.74 15.49 8.31
CA LYS A 88 2.61 16.04 6.96
C LYS A 88 3.78 15.66 6.08
N LEU A 89 5.00 15.75 6.61
CA LEU A 89 6.19 15.37 5.87
C LEU A 89 6.18 13.89 5.53
N ALA A 90 5.76 13.03 6.46
CA ALA A 90 5.65 11.60 6.22
C ALA A 90 4.66 11.29 5.10
N PHE A 91 3.50 11.96 5.07
CA PHE A 91 2.53 11.81 3.99
C PHE A 91 3.09 12.26 2.65
N ASP A 92 3.78 13.40 2.62
CA ASP A 92 4.37 13.91 1.38
C ASP A 92 5.43 12.95 0.85
N LEU A 93 6.28 12.40 1.70
CA LEU A 93 7.30 11.45 1.31
C LEU A 93 6.69 10.13 0.81
N ALA A 94 5.54 9.74 1.35
CA ALA A 94 4.86 8.51 0.95
C ALA A 94 3.92 8.70 -0.25
N SER A 95 3.86 9.89 -0.84
CA SER A 95 2.95 10.19 -1.95
C SER A 95 3.05 9.23 -3.14
N PRO A 96 4.22 8.69 -3.52
CA PRO A 96 4.27 7.70 -4.59
C PRO A 96 3.41 6.46 -4.32
N MET A 97 3.27 6.05 -3.06
CA MET A 97 2.41 4.93 -2.70
C MET A 97 0.93 5.28 -2.88
N TYR A 98 0.53 6.49 -2.52
CA TYR A 98 -0.85 6.95 -2.75
C TYR A 98 -1.16 6.98 -4.25
N THR A 99 -0.22 7.44 -5.06
CA THR A 99 -0.38 7.47 -6.51
C THR A 99 -0.54 6.06 -7.07
N PHE A 100 0.25 5.11 -6.58
CA PHE A 100 0.16 3.71 -6.99
C PHE A 100 -1.22 3.12 -6.64
N TRP A 101 -1.68 3.33 -5.40
CA TRP A 101 -2.97 2.82 -4.94
C TRP A 101 -4.13 3.50 -5.68
N ALA A 102 -4.00 4.78 -6.03
CA ALA A 102 -5.00 5.47 -6.83
C ALA A 102 -5.14 4.84 -8.22
N LYS A 103 -4.04 4.45 -8.85
CA LYS A 103 -4.08 3.72 -10.13
C LYS A 103 -4.79 2.38 -10.01
N ALA A 104 -4.48 1.62 -8.95
CA ALA A 104 -5.14 0.34 -8.70
C ALA A 104 -6.64 0.55 -8.47
N TYR A 105 -7.01 1.56 -7.71
CA TYR A 105 -8.40 1.91 -7.47
C TYR A 105 -9.14 2.27 -8.77
N ASP A 106 -8.53 3.09 -9.62
CA ASP A 106 -9.11 3.45 -10.91
C ASP A 106 -9.32 2.20 -11.79
N ASN A 107 -8.38 1.27 -11.78
CA ASN A 107 -8.50 0.02 -12.51
C ASN A 107 -9.67 -0.83 -11.97
N MET A 108 -9.84 -0.88 -10.65
CA MET A 108 -10.96 -1.59 -10.04
C MET A 108 -12.31 -0.99 -10.45
N LEU A 109 -12.41 0.33 -10.46
CA LEU A 109 -13.61 1.02 -10.88
C LEU A 109 -13.93 0.79 -12.36
N SER A 110 -12.93 0.91 -13.23
CA SER A 110 -13.13 0.77 -14.67
C SER A 110 -13.53 -0.65 -15.06
N LYS A 111 -13.10 -1.64 -14.29
CA LYS A 111 -13.45 -3.05 -14.52
C LYS A 111 -14.76 -3.47 -13.81
N GLY A 112 -15.37 -2.56 -13.05
CA GLY A 112 -16.59 -2.87 -12.32
C GLY A 112 -16.41 -3.81 -11.14
N ILE A 113 -15.17 -3.97 -10.66
CA ILE A 113 -14.86 -4.85 -9.52
C ILE A 113 -15.36 -4.26 -8.22
N ILE A 114 -15.27 -2.94 -8.08
CA ILE A 114 -15.79 -2.20 -6.94
C ILE A 114 -16.68 -1.07 -7.44
N LYS A 115 -17.61 -0.64 -6.59
CA LYS A 115 -18.47 0.50 -6.85
C LYS A 115 -17.91 1.72 -6.10
N PRO A 116 -18.19 2.95 -6.57
CA PRO A 116 -17.70 4.16 -5.90
C PRO A 116 -18.09 4.21 -4.41
N GLU A 117 -19.27 3.76 -4.04
CA GLU A 117 -19.71 3.74 -2.64
C GLU A 117 -18.93 2.76 -1.77
N ASP A 118 -18.39 1.69 -2.34
CA ASP A 118 -17.60 0.69 -1.60
C ASP A 118 -16.24 1.25 -1.21
N ALA A 119 -15.71 2.17 -1.99
CA ALA A 119 -14.41 2.77 -1.76
C ALA A 119 -14.41 3.82 -0.67
N MET A 120 -15.56 4.31 -0.28
CA MET A 120 -15.71 5.36 0.74
C MET A 120 -15.69 4.81 2.17
N ARG A 121 -15.56 3.51 2.32
CA ARG A 121 -15.61 2.84 3.64
C ARG A 121 -14.26 2.60 4.24
#